data_6e8325a09119712eb51a8854f1f2e969
#
_entry.id   6e8325a09119712eb51a8854f1f2e969
#
_cell.length_a   1.000
_cell.length_b   1.000
_cell.length_c   1.000
_cell.angle_alpha   90.00
_cell.angle_beta   90.00
_cell.angle_gamma   90.00
#
_symmetry.space_group_name_H-M   'P 1'
#
loop_
_entity.id
_entity.type
_entity.pdbx_description
1 polymer ?
#
loop_
_entity_poly.entity_id
_entity_poly.type
_entity_poly.pdbx_seq_one_letter_code
_entity_poly.pdbx_strand_id
1 'polypeptide(L)'
;RHWSLAARSGSERQALAALEAALAENLPGSELLIYQAGADSHEDDPLGGVFTTAGYRERDRMVFTAAARAGVPVAWNLAGGYQEPLGKVLELHAITMGEALVAEGVGANTALHAGQEQ
;
A
#
# COMPACT_ATOMS: atom_id res chain seq x y z
N ARG A 1 -13.44 6.21 -11.47
CA ARG A 1 -13.32 4.75 -11.65
C ARG A 1 -13.07 4.08 -10.31
N HIS A 2 -13.53 2.86 -10.17
CA HIS A 2 -13.41 2.08 -8.95
C HIS A 2 -12.81 0.72 -9.27
N TRP A 3 -11.89 0.26 -8.41
CA TRP A 3 -11.30 -1.06 -8.57
C TRP A 3 -11.05 -1.66 -7.20
N SER A 4 -11.35 -2.94 -7.04
CA SER A 4 -11.15 -3.66 -5.78
C SER A 4 -10.17 -4.80 -6.00
N LEU A 5 -9.20 -4.90 -5.08
CA LEU A 5 -8.24 -5.98 -5.12
C LEU A 5 -8.87 -7.27 -4.60
N ALA A 6 -8.78 -8.34 -5.38
CA ALA A 6 -9.25 -9.65 -4.95
C ALA A 6 -8.18 -10.27 -4.05
N ALA A 7 -8.20 -9.90 -2.78
CA ALA A 7 -7.16 -10.26 -1.83
C ALA A 7 -7.55 -11.39 -0.90
N ARG A 8 -8.59 -12.14 -1.24
CA ARG A 8 -9.05 -13.27 -0.43
C ARG A 8 -9.11 -14.58 -1.20
N SER A 9 -8.71 -14.57 -2.44
CA SER A 9 -8.70 -15.77 -3.26
C SER A 9 -7.53 -15.70 -4.20
N GLY A 10 -7.06 -16.86 -4.66
CA GLY A 10 -5.90 -16.92 -5.50
C GLY A 10 -4.62 -16.83 -4.68
N SER A 11 -3.57 -16.33 -5.30
CA SER A 11 -2.26 -16.24 -4.65
C SER A 11 -1.84 -14.79 -4.50
N GLU A 12 -0.87 -14.57 -3.62
CA GLU A 12 -0.26 -13.26 -3.45
C GLU A 12 0.29 -12.74 -4.77
N ARG A 13 0.98 -13.59 -5.53
CA ARG A 13 1.54 -13.21 -6.82
C ARG A 13 0.46 -12.75 -7.79
N GLN A 14 -0.66 -13.47 -7.83
CA GLN A 14 -1.77 -13.10 -8.69
C GLN A 14 -2.36 -11.75 -8.28
N ALA A 15 -2.50 -11.53 -6.98
CA ALA A 15 -3.03 -10.28 -6.47
C ALA A 15 -2.13 -9.10 -6.81
N LEU A 16 -0.81 -9.28 -6.63
CA LEU A 16 0.13 -8.21 -6.95
C LEU A 16 0.17 -7.92 -8.45
N ALA A 17 0.11 -8.95 -9.29
CA ALA A 17 0.09 -8.77 -10.75
C ALA A 17 -1.18 -8.03 -11.18
N ALA A 18 -2.33 -8.38 -10.59
CA ALA A 18 -3.58 -7.70 -10.90
C ALA A 18 -3.55 -6.24 -10.47
N LEU A 19 -2.93 -5.96 -9.31
CA LEU A 19 -2.79 -4.60 -8.83
C LEU A 19 -1.91 -3.78 -9.78
N GLU A 20 -0.80 -4.34 -10.21
CA GLU A 20 0.09 -3.65 -11.15
C GLU A 20 -0.64 -3.28 -12.43
N ALA A 21 -1.39 -4.23 -12.98
CA ALA A 21 -2.14 -3.99 -14.21
C ALA A 21 -3.22 -2.92 -14.00
N ALA A 22 -3.92 -2.95 -12.86
CA ALA A 22 -4.97 -1.98 -12.57
C ALA A 22 -4.40 -0.57 -12.42
N LEU A 23 -3.24 -0.44 -11.77
CA LEU A 23 -2.59 0.86 -11.63
C LEU A 23 -2.16 1.40 -12.98
N ALA A 24 -1.56 0.55 -13.82
CA ALA A 24 -1.12 0.97 -15.14
C ALA A 24 -2.29 1.43 -16.01
N GLU A 25 -3.44 0.79 -15.86
CA GLU A 25 -4.61 1.12 -16.67
C GLU A 25 -5.36 2.34 -16.16
N ASN A 26 -5.43 2.52 -14.84
CA ASN A 26 -6.34 3.51 -14.27
C ASN A 26 -5.70 4.81 -13.81
N LEU A 27 -4.40 4.83 -13.52
CA LEU A 27 -3.75 6.06 -13.08
C LEU A 27 -3.64 7.13 -14.18
N PRO A 28 -3.30 6.78 -15.43
CA PRO A 28 -3.19 7.82 -16.46
C PRO A 28 -4.50 8.60 -16.60
N GLY A 29 -4.40 9.91 -16.52
CA GLY A 29 -5.56 10.79 -16.61
C GLY A 29 -6.36 10.94 -15.33
N SER A 30 -5.95 10.30 -14.25
CA SER A 30 -6.60 10.49 -12.94
C SER A 30 -6.05 11.73 -12.27
N GLU A 31 -6.91 12.46 -11.59
CA GLU A 31 -6.52 13.67 -10.87
C GLU A 31 -6.27 13.41 -9.39
N LEU A 32 -6.78 12.30 -8.89
CA LEU A 32 -6.67 11.92 -7.48
C LEU A 32 -6.86 10.42 -7.38
N LEU A 33 -6.04 9.78 -6.57
CA LEU A 33 -6.23 8.38 -6.20
C LEU A 33 -6.67 8.32 -4.74
N ILE A 34 -7.78 7.67 -4.49
CA ILE A 34 -8.22 7.36 -3.13
C ILE A 34 -7.91 5.89 -2.89
N TYR A 35 -7.07 5.63 -1.90
CA TYR A 35 -6.58 4.28 -1.61
C TYR A 35 -7.06 3.83 -0.24
N GLN A 36 -7.92 2.82 -0.23
CA GLN A 36 -8.37 2.20 1.01
C GLN A 36 -7.42 1.04 1.31
N ALA A 37 -6.52 1.27 2.27
CA ALA A 37 -5.43 0.36 2.58
C ALA A 37 -5.85 -0.65 3.66
N GLY A 38 -6.58 -1.68 3.25
CA GLY A 38 -7.13 -2.65 4.18
C GLY A 38 -6.10 -3.61 4.75
N ALA A 39 -6.08 -3.74 6.07
CA ALA A 39 -5.20 -4.68 6.76
C ALA A 39 -5.77 -6.09 6.78
N ASP A 40 -7.03 -6.25 6.45
CA ASP A 40 -7.68 -7.57 6.39
C ASP A 40 -7.25 -8.38 5.18
N SER A 41 -6.42 -7.83 4.30
CA SER A 41 -5.85 -8.57 3.19
C SER A 41 -4.63 -9.41 3.59
N HIS A 42 -4.17 -9.32 4.84
CA HIS A 42 -3.04 -10.09 5.33
C HIS A 42 -3.46 -11.56 5.58
N GLU A 43 -2.51 -12.48 5.35
CA GLU A 43 -2.81 -13.92 5.46
C GLU A 43 -3.21 -14.36 6.87
N ASP A 44 -2.78 -13.63 7.90
CA ASP A 44 -3.11 -13.97 9.29
C ASP A 44 -4.42 -13.35 9.76
N ASP A 45 -5.09 -12.62 8.92
CA ASP A 45 -6.36 -11.99 9.28
C ASP A 45 -7.46 -13.08 9.32
N PRO A 46 -8.40 -13.00 10.29
CA PRO A 46 -9.50 -13.96 10.34
C PRO A 46 -10.35 -14.03 9.07
N LEU A 47 -10.36 -12.94 8.27
CA LEU A 47 -11.10 -12.95 7.02
C LEU A 47 -10.35 -13.65 5.89
N GLY A 48 -9.10 -14.05 6.10
CA GLY A 48 -8.39 -14.90 5.15
C GLY A 48 -7.80 -14.19 3.95
N GLY A 49 -6.95 -13.19 4.20
CA GLY A 49 -6.26 -12.50 3.11
C GLY A 49 -5.15 -13.33 2.48
N VAL A 50 -4.57 -12.82 1.41
CA VAL A 50 -3.55 -13.54 0.64
C VAL A 50 -2.13 -13.00 0.84
N PHE A 51 -1.95 -11.86 1.49
CA PHE A 51 -0.63 -11.23 1.58
C PHE A 51 0.14 -11.69 2.82
N THR A 52 1.40 -12.10 2.60
CA THR A 52 2.38 -12.14 3.67
C THR A 52 2.70 -10.70 4.07
N THR A 53 3.42 -10.52 5.16
CA THR A 53 3.85 -9.16 5.55
C THR A 53 4.68 -8.50 4.47
N ALA A 54 5.57 -9.26 3.82
CA ALA A 54 6.37 -8.74 2.72
C ALA A 54 5.50 -8.34 1.52
N GLY A 55 4.52 -9.17 1.18
CA GLY A 55 3.59 -8.87 0.08
C GLY A 55 2.69 -7.70 0.39
N TYR A 56 2.27 -7.56 1.64
CA TYR A 56 1.49 -6.42 2.08
C TYR A 56 2.28 -5.12 1.89
N ARG A 57 3.56 -5.13 2.27
CA ARG A 57 4.44 -3.98 2.05
C ARG A 57 4.61 -3.69 0.57
N GLU A 58 4.77 -4.74 -0.24
CA GLU A 58 4.91 -4.57 -1.68
C GLU A 58 3.66 -3.98 -2.30
N ARG A 59 2.48 -4.41 -1.85
CA ARG A 59 1.21 -3.84 -2.29
C ARG A 59 1.22 -2.31 -2.10
N ASP A 60 1.57 -1.88 -0.89
CA ASP A 60 1.56 -0.45 -0.58
C ASP A 60 2.62 0.30 -1.36
N ARG A 61 3.82 -0.29 -1.48
CA ARG A 61 4.89 0.33 -2.28
C ARG A 61 4.44 0.55 -3.71
N MET A 62 3.79 -0.45 -4.30
CA MET A 62 3.33 -0.36 -5.68
C MET A 62 2.33 0.78 -5.87
N VAL A 63 1.38 0.90 -4.97
CA VAL A 63 0.35 1.95 -5.08
C VAL A 63 1.00 3.32 -5.00
N PHE A 64 1.79 3.57 -3.96
CA PHE A 64 2.37 4.90 -3.75
C PHE A 64 3.42 5.24 -4.81
N THR A 65 4.22 4.27 -5.22
CA THR A 65 5.24 4.51 -6.25
C THR A 65 4.61 4.81 -7.61
N ALA A 66 3.59 4.03 -7.97
CA ALA A 66 2.92 4.24 -9.26
C ALA A 66 2.25 5.61 -9.31
N ALA A 67 1.59 6.00 -8.22
CA ALA A 67 0.93 7.29 -8.16
C ALA A 67 1.95 8.43 -8.25
N ALA A 68 3.07 8.30 -7.53
CA ALA A 68 4.12 9.32 -7.56
C ALA A 68 4.70 9.47 -8.97
N ARG A 69 4.95 8.35 -9.64
CA ARG A 69 5.50 8.38 -11.01
C ARG A 69 4.51 8.98 -12.00
N ALA A 70 3.22 8.78 -11.77
CA ALA A 70 2.19 9.33 -12.64
C ALA A 70 1.83 10.78 -12.29
N GLY A 71 2.39 11.32 -11.22
CA GLY A 71 2.06 12.66 -10.76
C GLY A 71 0.65 12.77 -10.20
N VAL A 72 0.09 11.67 -9.68
CA VAL A 72 -1.28 11.64 -9.16
C VAL A 72 -1.22 11.68 -7.64
N PRO A 73 -1.84 12.69 -7.00
CA PRO A 73 -1.89 12.73 -5.55
C PRO A 73 -2.72 11.60 -4.98
N VAL A 74 -2.35 11.13 -3.79
CA VAL A 74 -3.03 10.02 -3.12
C VAL A 74 -3.59 10.49 -1.80
N ALA A 75 -4.87 10.21 -1.57
CA ALA A 75 -5.47 10.25 -0.25
C ALA A 75 -5.71 8.80 0.16
N TRP A 76 -5.22 8.41 1.32
CA TRP A 76 -5.40 7.02 1.75
C TRP A 76 -5.92 6.97 3.17
N ASN A 77 -6.54 5.86 3.53
CA ASN A 77 -7.07 5.69 4.86
C ASN A 77 -6.77 4.30 5.39
N LEU A 78 -6.81 4.18 6.70
CA LEU A 78 -6.78 2.89 7.38
C LEU A 78 -8.11 2.19 7.12
N ALA A 79 -8.06 0.88 6.95
CA ALA A 79 -9.28 0.12 6.71
C ALA A 79 -9.07 -1.32 7.16
N GLY A 80 -10.13 -1.94 7.61
CA GLY A 80 -10.14 -3.34 7.96
C GLY A 80 -9.07 -3.74 8.98
N GLY A 81 -8.98 -5.05 9.17
CA GLY A 81 -7.97 -5.59 10.08
C GLY A 81 -8.60 -6.07 11.37
N TYR A 82 -8.59 -7.40 11.59
CA TYR A 82 -9.34 -8.03 12.69
C TYR A 82 -8.48 -9.02 13.48
N GLN A 83 -7.17 -8.93 13.31
CA GLN A 83 -6.27 -9.80 14.07
C GLN A 83 -6.23 -9.41 15.54
N GLU A 84 -5.94 -10.39 16.38
CA GLU A 84 -5.71 -10.20 17.80
C GLU A 84 -4.34 -10.72 18.15
N PRO A 85 -3.56 -9.97 18.93
CA PRO A 85 -3.90 -8.67 19.53
C PRO A 85 -3.91 -7.55 18.50
N LEU A 86 -4.56 -6.46 18.83
CA LEU A 86 -4.69 -5.30 17.94
C LEU A 86 -3.36 -4.79 17.41
N GLY A 87 -2.28 -4.94 18.18
CA GLY A 87 -0.96 -4.52 17.75
C GLY A 87 -0.54 -5.07 16.40
N LYS A 88 -1.01 -6.27 16.04
CA LYS A 88 -0.70 -6.85 14.73
C LYS A 88 -1.31 -6.04 13.59
N VAL A 89 -2.52 -5.54 13.80
CA VAL A 89 -3.17 -4.66 12.80
C VAL A 89 -2.44 -3.33 12.71
N LEU A 90 -2.05 -2.79 13.87
CA LEU A 90 -1.36 -1.50 13.91
C LEU A 90 0.00 -1.59 13.22
N GLU A 91 0.69 -2.73 13.32
CA GLU A 91 1.96 -2.93 12.61
C GLU A 91 1.77 -2.85 11.10
N LEU A 92 0.68 -3.44 10.59
CA LEU A 92 0.39 -3.40 9.17
C LEU A 92 0.08 -1.98 8.72
N HIS A 93 -0.71 -1.25 9.49
CA HIS A 93 -1.00 0.15 9.16
C HIS A 93 0.26 1.02 9.22
N ALA A 94 1.19 0.71 10.13
CA ALA A 94 2.46 1.41 10.20
C ALA A 94 3.29 1.16 8.94
N ILE A 95 3.21 -0.04 8.37
CA ILE A 95 3.87 -0.35 7.10
C ILE A 95 3.33 0.57 5.99
N THR A 96 2.00 0.70 5.91
CA THR A 96 1.39 1.56 4.90
C THR A 96 1.86 3.00 5.05
N MET A 97 1.86 3.50 6.28
CA MET A 97 2.34 4.86 6.54
C MET A 97 3.80 5.03 6.15
N GLY A 98 4.64 4.03 6.45
CA GLY A 98 6.05 4.08 6.09
C GLY A 98 6.27 4.13 4.59
N GLU A 99 5.52 3.33 3.84
CA GLU A 99 5.65 3.33 2.38
C GLU A 99 5.15 4.65 1.78
N ALA A 100 4.10 5.22 2.37
CA ALA A 100 3.61 6.52 1.92
C ALA A 100 4.67 7.60 2.12
N LEU A 101 5.34 7.59 3.27
CA LEU A 101 6.39 8.58 3.57
C LEU A 101 7.58 8.42 2.63
N VAL A 102 7.98 7.19 2.34
CA VAL A 102 9.09 6.95 1.41
C VAL A 102 8.73 7.47 0.01
N ALA A 103 7.51 7.21 -0.44
CA ALA A 103 7.09 7.66 -1.77
C ALA A 103 7.03 9.17 -1.86
N GLU A 104 6.73 9.87 -0.77
CA GLU A 104 6.74 11.33 -0.72
C GLU A 104 8.16 11.90 -0.62
N GLY A 105 9.15 11.03 -0.49
CA GLY A 105 10.52 11.47 -0.37
C GLY A 105 10.92 11.91 1.02
N VAL A 106 10.03 11.75 2.01
CA VAL A 106 10.33 12.20 3.38
C VAL A 106 11.51 11.43 3.94
N GLY A 107 11.52 10.11 3.75
CA GLY A 107 12.63 9.30 4.22
C GLY A 107 13.93 9.63 3.49
N ALA A 108 13.86 9.82 2.19
CA ALA A 108 15.01 10.20 1.40
C ALA A 108 15.52 11.58 1.79
N ASN A 109 14.60 12.52 2.00
CA ASN A 109 14.98 13.87 2.44
C ASN A 109 15.62 13.84 3.80
N THR A 110 15.10 13.03 4.69
CA THR A 110 15.68 12.87 6.01
C THR A 110 17.11 12.33 5.89
N ALA A 111 17.32 11.36 5.05
CA ALA A 111 18.65 10.81 4.81
C ALA A 111 19.57 11.86 4.22
N LEU A 112 19.07 12.66 3.30
CA LEU A 112 19.86 13.74 2.74
C LEU A 112 20.22 14.77 3.79
N HIS A 113 19.28 15.15 4.62
CA HIS A 113 19.54 16.13 5.65
C HIS A 113 20.47 15.58 6.71
N ALA A 114 20.38 14.31 7.01
CA ALA A 114 21.30 13.68 7.91
C ALA A 114 22.71 13.70 7.33
N GLY A 115 22.82 13.60 6.04
CA GLY A 115 24.09 13.67 5.36
C GLY A 115 24.59 15.06 5.16
N GLN A 116 23.76 16.00 5.41
CA GLN A 116 24.10 17.38 5.20
C GLN A 116 23.64 18.19 6.34
N GLU A 117 23.32 17.71 6.71
CA GLU A 117 22.96 18.13 7.06
C GLU A 117 23.41 18.34 7.50
N GLN A 118 23.73 18.10 7.19
CA GLN A 118 23.79 18.05 6.88
C GLN A 118 24.01 18.23 6.81
#